data_da2d3a12a7ee498f3b0cf51d5f941df3
#
_entry.id   da2d3a12a7ee498f3b0cf51d5f941df3
#
_cell.length_a   1.000
_cell.length_b   1.000
_cell.length_c   1.000
_cell.angle_alpha   90.00
_cell.angle_beta   90.00
_cell.angle_gamma   90.00
#
_symmetry.space_group_name_H-M   'P 1'
#
loop_
_entity.id
_entity.type
_entity.pdbx_description
1 polymer ?
#
loop_
_entity_poly.entity_id
_entity_poly.type
_entity_poly.pdbx_seq_one_letter_code
_entity_poly.pdbx_strand_id
1 'polypeptide(L)'
;MKKVGLIGCGAIGTVLAEAIEHKIVICDELVIFDLDQSKAQKLKNSMNFPVKIAETLEELLSAKTKVIVEAAGQRAVQEYYSKLLASEAELIFMSTGALLNLNLADPRIHFPAGAIGGLDALASASLAGIKEITLTSRKNPKALAKTNKEESIVYEGYAEEAAKQFPREMNVAATLALTVKPVKVKVCVVSDPAVTRNTHEIQVKWQYGEMQLRFANDPHPDNPHTSALAAWSAIKLLQKLIEN
;
A
#
# COMPACT_ATOMS: atom_id res chain seq x y z
N MET A 1 -16.54 -18.17 11.53
CA MET A 1 -16.94 -17.20 10.49
C MET A 1 -15.75 -16.35 10.15
N LYS A 2 -15.29 -16.38 8.89
CA LYS A 2 -14.15 -15.60 8.40
C LYS A 2 -14.64 -14.22 7.99
N LYS A 3 -14.36 -13.20 8.82
CA LYS A 3 -14.74 -11.81 8.52
C LYS A 3 -13.51 -10.98 8.15
N VAL A 4 -13.68 -10.07 7.20
CA VAL A 4 -12.68 -9.08 6.81
C VAL A 4 -13.17 -7.68 7.22
N GLY A 5 -12.30 -6.91 7.86
CA GLY A 5 -12.47 -5.50 8.11
C GLY A 5 -11.80 -4.66 7.02
N LEU A 6 -12.44 -3.63 6.53
CA LEU A 6 -11.88 -2.70 5.56
C LEU A 6 -12.04 -1.27 6.06
N ILE A 7 -10.93 -0.57 6.19
CA ILE A 7 -10.86 0.86 6.52
C ILE A 7 -10.51 1.63 5.25
N GLY A 8 -11.45 2.43 4.76
CA GLY A 8 -11.32 3.19 3.52
C GLY A 8 -12.06 2.53 2.35
N CYS A 9 -13.12 3.19 1.87
CA CYS A 9 -13.96 2.76 0.76
C CYS A 9 -13.63 3.53 -0.55
N GLY A 10 -12.36 3.90 -0.74
CA GLY A 10 -11.84 4.52 -1.96
C GLY A 10 -11.50 3.48 -3.03
N ALA A 11 -10.74 3.88 -4.06
CA ALA A 11 -10.41 3.03 -5.20
C ALA A 11 -9.80 1.66 -4.80
N ILE A 12 -8.80 1.63 -3.90
CA ILE A 12 -8.20 0.37 -3.45
C ILE A 12 -9.20 -0.47 -2.66
N GLY A 13 -9.95 0.17 -1.74
CA GLY A 13 -10.98 -0.52 -0.94
C GLY A 13 -12.07 -1.14 -1.82
N THR A 14 -12.48 -0.46 -2.87
CA THR A 14 -13.45 -0.99 -3.85
C THR A 14 -12.91 -2.24 -4.54
N VAL A 15 -11.67 -2.22 -5.05
CA VAL A 15 -11.07 -3.40 -5.71
C VAL A 15 -10.93 -4.58 -4.76
N LEU A 16 -10.60 -4.33 -3.47
CA LEU A 16 -10.54 -5.37 -2.43
C LEU A 16 -11.93 -5.99 -2.18
N ALA A 17 -12.96 -5.15 -2.10
CA ALA A 17 -14.34 -5.60 -1.91
C ALA A 17 -14.85 -6.41 -3.12
N GLU A 18 -14.57 -5.96 -4.34
CA GLU A 18 -14.88 -6.70 -5.58
C GLU A 18 -14.17 -8.05 -5.64
N ALA A 19 -12.90 -8.14 -5.19
CA ALA A 19 -12.19 -9.40 -5.11
C ALA A 19 -12.82 -10.41 -4.13
N ILE A 20 -13.43 -9.91 -3.06
CA ILE A 20 -14.23 -10.73 -2.12
C ILE A 20 -15.53 -11.19 -2.80
N GLU A 21 -16.27 -10.29 -3.43
CA GLU A 21 -17.51 -10.61 -4.14
C GLU A 21 -17.29 -11.68 -5.21
N HIS A 22 -16.21 -11.53 -6.01
CA HIS A 22 -15.82 -12.48 -7.05
C HIS A 22 -15.15 -13.77 -6.51
N LYS A 23 -15.12 -13.96 -5.19
CA LYS A 23 -14.55 -15.14 -4.52
C LYS A 23 -13.05 -15.37 -4.79
N ILE A 24 -12.31 -14.33 -5.17
CA ILE A 24 -10.85 -14.35 -5.22
C ILE A 24 -10.29 -14.42 -3.79
N VAL A 25 -10.96 -13.74 -2.85
CA VAL A 25 -10.75 -13.88 -1.40
C VAL A 25 -12.03 -14.46 -0.80
N ILE A 26 -11.90 -15.58 -0.09
CA ILE A 26 -13.05 -16.28 0.46
C ILE A 26 -13.24 -15.87 1.93
N CYS A 27 -14.33 -15.15 2.19
CA CYS A 27 -14.78 -14.82 3.54
C CYS A 27 -16.30 -14.87 3.63
N ASP A 28 -16.85 -14.79 4.84
CA ASP A 28 -18.30 -14.89 5.08
C ASP A 28 -18.97 -13.52 5.15
N GLU A 29 -18.23 -12.49 5.59
CA GLU A 29 -18.76 -11.13 5.77
C GLU A 29 -17.63 -10.11 5.61
N LEU A 30 -17.95 -8.97 4.99
CA LEU A 30 -17.10 -7.79 4.91
C LEU A 30 -17.66 -6.68 5.81
N VAL A 31 -16.85 -6.18 6.75
CA VAL A 31 -17.20 -5.04 7.61
C VAL A 31 -16.41 -3.83 7.14
N ILE A 32 -17.08 -2.79 6.68
CA ILE A 32 -16.44 -1.61 6.09
C ILE A 32 -16.61 -0.38 6.97
N PHE A 33 -15.58 0.45 7.01
CA PHE A 33 -15.58 1.75 7.69
C PHE A 33 -14.91 2.80 6.81
N ASP A 34 -15.55 3.95 6.65
CA ASP A 34 -14.99 5.15 6.04
C ASP A 34 -15.49 6.36 6.81
N LEU A 35 -14.64 7.39 7.01
CA LEU A 35 -15.05 8.65 7.60
C LEU A 35 -16.14 9.34 6.77
N ASP A 36 -16.10 9.18 5.46
CA ASP A 36 -17.17 9.58 4.54
C ASP A 36 -18.15 8.43 4.39
N GLN A 37 -19.21 8.44 5.21
CA GLN A 37 -20.25 7.43 5.21
C GLN A 37 -20.94 7.25 3.83
N SER A 38 -20.91 8.28 2.99
CA SER A 38 -21.47 8.18 1.63
C SER A 38 -20.67 7.20 0.75
N LYS A 39 -19.36 7.12 0.94
CA LYS A 39 -18.50 6.14 0.25
C LYS A 39 -18.76 4.72 0.72
N ALA A 40 -18.90 4.53 2.04
CA ALA A 40 -19.25 3.23 2.60
C ALA A 40 -20.61 2.75 2.09
N GLN A 41 -21.61 3.63 2.05
CA GLN A 41 -22.94 3.31 1.53
C GLN A 41 -22.91 3.02 0.02
N LYS A 42 -22.16 3.80 -0.76
CA LYS A 42 -21.99 3.55 -2.20
C LYS A 42 -21.35 2.18 -2.45
N LEU A 43 -20.27 1.85 -1.72
CA LEU A 43 -19.60 0.56 -1.85
C LEU A 43 -20.57 -0.58 -1.48
N LYS A 44 -21.26 -0.50 -0.34
CA LYS A 44 -22.24 -1.51 0.06
C LYS A 44 -23.31 -1.72 -1.01
N ASN A 45 -23.87 -0.64 -1.57
CA ASN A 45 -24.93 -0.71 -2.56
C ASN A 45 -24.48 -1.30 -3.91
N SER A 46 -23.18 -1.26 -4.22
CA SER A 46 -22.64 -1.86 -5.45
C SER A 46 -22.35 -3.34 -5.33
N MET A 47 -22.50 -3.94 -4.14
CA MET A 47 -22.12 -5.33 -3.89
C MET A 47 -23.33 -6.25 -3.70
N ASN A 48 -23.22 -7.44 -4.27
CA ASN A 48 -24.14 -8.58 -4.00
C ASN A 48 -23.53 -9.57 -2.99
N PHE A 49 -22.83 -9.07 -1.99
CA PHE A 49 -22.14 -9.82 -0.95
C PHE A 49 -22.56 -9.29 0.44
N PRO A 50 -22.54 -10.11 1.51
CA PRO A 50 -22.84 -9.63 2.86
C PRO A 50 -21.85 -8.54 3.33
N VAL A 51 -22.29 -7.28 3.31
CA VAL A 51 -21.52 -6.12 3.74
C VAL A 51 -22.22 -5.43 4.92
N LYS A 52 -21.49 -5.26 6.01
CA LYS A 52 -21.89 -4.45 7.16
C LYS A 52 -21.11 -3.14 7.16
N ILE A 53 -21.80 -2.01 7.27
CA ILE A 53 -21.17 -0.71 7.52
C ILE A 53 -21.01 -0.57 9.03
N ALA A 54 -19.80 -0.22 9.46
CA ALA A 54 -19.49 0.27 10.79
C ALA A 54 -19.52 1.81 10.75
N GLU A 55 -20.23 2.43 11.66
CA GLU A 55 -20.31 3.90 11.75
C GLU A 55 -19.06 4.49 12.41
N THR A 56 -18.42 3.71 13.27
CA THR A 56 -17.19 4.06 13.99
C THR A 56 -16.12 2.98 13.84
N LEU A 57 -14.86 3.35 14.10
CA LEU A 57 -13.77 2.38 14.16
C LEU A 57 -14.03 1.32 15.25
N GLU A 58 -14.56 1.74 16.40
CA GLU A 58 -14.89 0.86 17.52
C GLU A 58 -15.89 -0.22 17.12
N GLU A 59 -16.87 0.11 16.31
CA GLU A 59 -17.82 -0.88 15.75
C GLU A 59 -17.14 -1.87 14.81
N LEU A 60 -16.21 -1.41 13.96
CA LEU A 60 -15.43 -2.31 13.10
C LEU A 60 -14.59 -3.26 13.95
N LEU A 61 -13.91 -2.76 14.97
CA LEU A 61 -13.09 -3.57 15.89
C LEU A 61 -13.94 -4.59 16.67
N SER A 62 -15.14 -4.19 17.12
CA SER A 62 -16.06 -5.06 17.86
C SER A 62 -16.62 -6.21 17.00
N ALA A 63 -16.56 -6.11 15.69
CA ALA A 63 -17.01 -7.16 14.77
C ALA A 63 -16.12 -8.42 14.77
N LYS A 64 -14.96 -8.37 15.45
CA LYS A 64 -13.98 -9.47 15.57
C LYS A 64 -13.61 -10.06 14.23
N THR A 65 -13.14 -9.18 13.34
CA THR A 65 -12.66 -9.57 12.01
C THR A 65 -11.32 -10.30 12.12
N LYS A 66 -11.09 -11.29 11.28
CA LYS A 66 -9.82 -12.04 11.25
C LYS A 66 -8.67 -11.21 10.67
N VAL A 67 -8.96 -10.43 9.65
CA VAL A 67 -8.01 -9.52 9.00
C VAL A 67 -8.65 -8.15 8.88
N ILE A 68 -7.88 -7.10 9.16
CA ILE A 68 -8.27 -5.71 8.89
C ILE A 68 -7.32 -5.14 7.84
N VAL A 69 -7.87 -4.59 6.77
CA VAL A 69 -7.12 -3.89 5.72
C VAL A 69 -7.33 -2.39 5.86
N GLU A 70 -6.25 -1.64 6.05
CA GLU A 70 -6.25 -0.19 6.00
C GLU A 70 -5.92 0.26 4.57
N ALA A 71 -6.83 0.98 3.93
CA ALA A 71 -6.72 1.56 2.58
C ALA A 71 -7.25 3.01 2.52
N ALA A 72 -7.20 3.73 3.64
CA ALA A 72 -7.73 5.08 3.79
C ALA A 72 -6.66 6.18 3.63
N GLY A 73 -5.44 5.93 4.09
CA GLY A 73 -4.32 6.87 3.98
C GLY A 73 -3.50 7.01 5.25
N GLN A 74 -2.34 7.66 5.14
CA GLN A 74 -1.37 7.76 6.24
C GLN A 74 -1.95 8.38 7.51
N ARG A 75 -2.87 9.35 7.38
CA ARG A 75 -3.53 9.97 8.53
C ARG A 75 -4.36 8.96 9.31
N ALA A 76 -5.09 8.07 8.63
CA ALA A 76 -5.86 7.03 9.28
C ALA A 76 -4.96 6.06 10.07
N VAL A 77 -3.80 5.70 9.50
CA VAL A 77 -2.81 4.88 10.23
C VAL A 77 -2.35 5.60 11.49
N GLN A 78 -1.94 6.86 11.38
CA GLN A 78 -1.45 7.65 12.53
C GLN A 78 -2.49 7.75 13.64
N GLU A 79 -3.76 7.89 13.29
CA GLU A 79 -4.87 8.05 14.24
C GLU A 79 -5.29 6.71 14.86
N TYR A 80 -5.29 5.63 14.08
CA TYR A 80 -5.92 4.36 14.46
C TYR A 80 -4.93 3.27 14.86
N TYR A 81 -3.63 3.46 14.63
CA TYR A 81 -2.61 2.42 14.82
C TYR A 81 -2.68 1.72 16.18
N SER A 82 -2.71 2.48 17.27
CA SER A 82 -2.75 1.91 18.63
C SER A 82 -4.03 1.13 18.89
N LYS A 83 -5.17 1.58 18.36
CA LYS A 83 -6.45 0.89 18.49
C LYS A 83 -6.47 -0.40 17.65
N LEU A 84 -5.88 -0.37 16.46
CA LEU A 84 -5.74 -1.54 15.61
C LEU A 84 -4.85 -2.60 16.24
N LEU A 85 -3.73 -2.21 16.85
CA LEU A 85 -2.86 -3.15 17.60
C LEU A 85 -3.55 -3.78 18.81
N ALA A 86 -4.51 -3.09 19.42
CA ALA A 86 -5.30 -3.64 20.53
C ALA A 86 -6.32 -4.71 20.10
N SER A 87 -6.58 -4.84 18.78
CA SER A 87 -7.41 -5.92 18.23
C SER A 87 -6.61 -7.23 18.13
N GLU A 88 -7.32 -8.34 17.94
CA GLU A 88 -6.70 -9.66 17.69
C GLU A 88 -6.50 -9.96 16.20
N ALA A 89 -6.88 -9.03 15.32
CA ALA A 89 -6.84 -9.21 13.88
C ALA A 89 -5.42 -9.16 13.31
N GLU A 90 -5.19 -9.85 12.20
CA GLU A 90 -4.08 -9.58 11.30
C GLU A 90 -4.29 -8.22 10.62
N LEU A 91 -3.26 -7.40 10.53
CA LEU A 91 -3.34 -6.02 10.08
C LEU A 91 -2.58 -5.81 8.77
N ILE A 92 -3.28 -5.44 7.71
CA ILE A 92 -2.67 -5.08 6.42
C ILE A 92 -2.73 -3.57 6.26
N PHE A 93 -1.58 -2.92 6.14
CA PHE A 93 -1.47 -1.48 5.90
C PHE A 93 -1.06 -1.19 4.47
N MET A 94 -1.93 -0.50 3.71
CA MET A 94 -1.60 0.02 2.39
C MET A 94 -0.80 1.33 2.46
N SER A 95 -1.01 2.09 3.53
CA SER A 95 -0.39 3.40 3.73
C SER A 95 0.98 3.27 4.40
N THR A 96 1.90 2.57 3.72
CA THR A 96 3.22 2.18 4.25
C THR A 96 4.10 3.36 4.65
N GLY A 97 3.88 4.54 4.06
CA GLY A 97 4.59 5.76 4.46
C GLY A 97 4.42 6.11 5.93
N ALA A 98 3.26 5.82 6.52
CA ALA A 98 3.02 6.05 7.95
C ALA A 98 3.79 5.08 8.84
N LEU A 99 4.12 3.88 8.34
CA LEU A 99 4.79 2.83 9.11
C LEU A 99 6.28 3.10 9.36
N LEU A 100 6.90 3.99 8.58
CA LEU A 100 8.34 4.26 8.67
C LEU A 100 8.79 4.72 10.07
N ASN A 101 7.92 5.42 10.79
CA ASN A 101 8.20 5.97 12.12
C ASN A 101 7.50 5.21 13.26
N LEU A 102 6.91 4.05 12.97
CA LEU A 102 6.19 3.25 13.95
C LEU A 102 7.00 2.01 14.37
N ASN A 103 6.68 1.48 15.55
CA ASN A 103 7.21 0.20 16.00
C ASN A 103 6.44 -0.92 15.31
N LEU A 104 7.12 -1.72 14.51
CA LEU A 104 6.56 -2.83 13.74
C LEU A 104 6.94 -4.21 14.32
N ALA A 105 7.22 -4.28 15.60
CA ALA A 105 7.61 -5.55 16.26
C ALA A 105 6.46 -6.56 16.37
N ASP A 106 5.21 -6.12 16.26
CA ASP A 106 4.05 -7.01 16.29
C ASP A 106 4.00 -7.84 15.00
N PRO A 107 4.03 -9.19 15.09
CA PRO A 107 4.03 -10.07 13.92
C PRO A 107 2.75 -10.01 13.08
N ARG A 108 1.66 -9.47 13.63
CA ARG A 108 0.39 -9.28 12.93
C ARG A 108 0.37 -8.07 11.98
N ILE A 109 1.45 -7.29 11.95
CA ILE A 109 1.58 -6.14 11.06
C ILE A 109 2.12 -6.61 9.71
N HIS A 110 1.35 -6.41 8.67
CA HIS A 110 1.69 -6.74 7.30
C HIS A 110 1.54 -5.53 6.39
N PHE A 111 2.34 -5.49 5.36
CA PHE A 111 2.18 -4.55 4.26
C PHE A 111 2.44 -5.26 2.93
N PRO A 112 1.63 -4.99 1.89
CA PRO A 112 1.81 -5.64 0.59
C PRO A 112 3.00 -5.05 -0.16
N ALA A 113 3.46 -5.76 -1.19
CA ALA A 113 4.53 -5.27 -2.07
C ALA A 113 4.14 -3.97 -2.80
N GLY A 114 2.84 -3.68 -2.90
CA GLY A 114 2.35 -2.49 -3.58
C GLY A 114 2.56 -2.58 -5.10
N ALA A 115 3.12 -1.51 -5.68
CA ALA A 115 3.34 -1.41 -7.12
C ALA A 115 4.68 -1.98 -7.60
N ILE A 116 5.42 -2.67 -6.73
CA ILE A 116 6.72 -3.29 -6.99
C ILE A 116 6.72 -4.77 -6.58
N GLY A 117 7.83 -5.47 -6.78
CA GLY A 117 8.03 -6.86 -6.38
C GLY A 117 9.50 -7.16 -6.08
N GLY A 118 9.85 -8.45 -5.90
CA GLY A 118 11.20 -8.87 -5.57
C GLY A 118 11.65 -8.48 -4.15
N LEU A 119 10.70 -8.16 -3.26
CA LEU A 119 11.00 -7.74 -1.89
C LEU A 119 11.68 -8.84 -1.07
N ASP A 120 11.42 -10.09 -1.38
CA ASP A 120 12.08 -11.26 -0.81
C ASP A 120 13.58 -11.29 -1.12
N ALA A 121 13.95 -11.04 -2.38
CA ALA A 121 15.35 -10.94 -2.80
C ALA A 121 16.04 -9.74 -2.14
N LEU A 122 15.37 -8.59 -2.06
CA LEU A 122 15.87 -7.38 -1.43
C LEU A 122 16.06 -7.55 0.08
N ALA A 123 15.09 -8.16 0.77
CA ALA A 123 15.19 -8.50 2.18
C ALA A 123 16.37 -9.46 2.44
N SER A 124 16.53 -10.48 1.59
CA SER A 124 17.66 -11.43 1.68
C SER A 124 19.00 -10.73 1.49
N ALA A 125 19.11 -9.85 0.48
CA ALA A 125 20.33 -9.08 0.24
C ALA A 125 20.65 -8.11 1.39
N SER A 126 19.65 -7.57 2.08
CA SER A 126 19.85 -6.68 3.22
C SER A 126 20.56 -7.38 4.40
N LEU A 127 20.32 -8.68 4.59
CA LEU A 127 21.00 -9.49 5.61
C LEU A 127 22.50 -9.67 5.30
N ALA A 128 22.84 -9.76 4.01
CA ALA A 128 24.22 -9.93 3.57
C ALA A 128 24.99 -8.60 3.42
N GLY A 129 24.27 -7.49 3.39
CA GLY A 129 24.81 -6.13 3.27
C GLY A 129 24.56 -5.51 1.90
N ILE A 130 23.63 -4.58 1.84
CA ILE A 130 23.39 -3.71 0.69
C ILE A 130 24.35 -2.51 0.80
N LYS A 131 25.12 -2.27 -0.25
CA LYS A 131 26.07 -1.15 -0.38
C LYS A 131 25.37 0.11 -0.87
N GLU A 132 24.48 -0.06 -1.84
CA GLU A 132 23.71 1.03 -2.45
C GLU A 132 22.37 0.52 -2.93
N ILE A 133 21.32 1.30 -2.69
CA ILE A 133 19.97 1.06 -3.24
C ILE A 133 19.33 2.37 -3.65
N THR A 134 18.85 2.40 -4.89
CA THR A 134 18.18 3.58 -5.46
C THR A 134 16.85 3.16 -6.06
N LEU A 135 15.81 3.94 -5.77
CA LEU A 135 14.49 3.86 -6.40
C LEU A 135 14.29 5.09 -7.28
N THR A 136 14.10 4.89 -8.58
CA THR A 136 13.62 5.94 -9.48
C THR A 136 12.15 5.69 -9.79
N SER A 137 11.29 6.63 -9.39
CA SER A 137 9.86 6.61 -9.69
C SER A 137 9.54 7.64 -10.76
N ARG A 138 9.12 7.17 -11.94
CA ARG A 138 8.77 8.01 -13.08
C ARG A 138 7.27 7.97 -13.32
N LYS A 139 6.64 9.15 -13.40
CA LYS A 139 5.19 9.29 -13.56
C LYS A 139 4.85 10.41 -14.53
N ASN A 140 3.69 10.29 -15.16
CA ASN A 140 3.15 11.40 -15.96
C ASN A 140 2.89 12.62 -15.06
N PRO A 141 3.10 13.87 -15.57
CA PRO A 141 2.87 15.10 -14.80
C PRO A 141 1.50 15.17 -14.13
N LYS A 142 0.44 14.69 -14.79
CA LYS A 142 -0.92 14.66 -14.22
C LYS A 142 -1.00 13.85 -12.92
N ALA A 143 -0.26 12.74 -12.84
CA ALA A 143 -0.22 11.89 -11.65
C ALA A 143 0.55 12.52 -10.48
N LEU A 144 1.32 13.59 -10.73
CA LEU A 144 2.09 14.35 -9.73
C LEU A 144 1.53 15.76 -9.51
N ALA A 145 0.36 16.08 -10.05
CA ALA A 145 -0.22 17.43 -10.06
C ALA A 145 0.74 18.49 -10.62
N LYS A 146 1.47 18.13 -11.69
CA LYS A 146 2.44 18.98 -12.40
C LYS A 146 1.95 19.29 -13.82
N THR A 147 2.56 20.29 -14.44
CA THR A 147 2.20 20.79 -15.79
C THR A 147 3.42 20.91 -16.71
N ASN A 148 4.56 20.34 -16.33
CA ASN A 148 5.79 20.38 -17.11
C ASN A 148 5.59 19.68 -18.47
N LYS A 149 6.21 20.26 -19.52
CA LYS A 149 6.18 19.73 -20.90
C LYS A 149 7.42 18.92 -21.24
N GLU A 150 8.43 18.97 -20.41
CA GLU A 150 9.69 18.22 -20.52
C GLU A 150 9.92 17.44 -19.24
N GLU A 151 10.79 16.43 -19.29
CA GLU A 151 11.19 15.67 -18.10
C GLU A 151 11.76 16.59 -17.03
N SER A 152 11.37 16.38 -15.77
CA SER A 152 11.89 17.13 -14.63
C SER A 152 11.98 16.26 -13.38
N ILE A 153 13.05 16.45 -12.61
CA ILE A 153 13.19 15.84 -11.29
C ILE A 153 12.32 16.64 -10.32
N VAL A 154 11.37 15.96 -9.68
CA VAL A 154 10.47 16.53 -8.69
C VAL A 154 11.03 16.42 -7.27
N TYR A 155 11.78 15.35 -7.03
CA TYR A 155 12.39 15.06 -5.74
C TYR A 155 13.63 14.18 -5.92
N GLU A 156 14.65 14.47 -5.12
CA GLU A 156 15.82 13.63 -4.93
C GLU A 156 16.23 13.69 -3.45
N GLY A 157 16.37 12.53 -2.79
CA GLY A 157 16.69 12.44 -1.37
C GLY A 157 16.50 11.02 -0.85
N TYR A 158 16.12 10.87 0.43
CA TYR A 158 15.87 9.57 1.04
C TYR A 158 14.38 9.27 1.21
N ALA A 159 14.04 7.98 1.31
CA ALA A 159 12.66 7.49 1.37
C ALA A 159 11.87 8.07 2.54
N GLU A 160 12.50 8.21 3.71
CA GLU A 160 11.87 8.73 4.92
C GLU A 160 11.45 10.20 4.77
N GLU A 161 12.28 11.01 4.10
CA GLU A 161 12.00 12.41 3.81
C GLU A 161 10.96 12.54 2.70
N ALA A 162 11.08 11.71 1.65
CA ALA A 162 10.12 11.66 0.57
C ALA A 162 8.71 11.33 1.08
N ALA A 163 8.57 10.35 1.98
CA ALA A 163 7.29 9.95 2.55
C ALA A 163 6.62 11.06 3.39
N LYS A 164 7.41 11.92 4.05
CA LYS A 164 6.90 13.09 4.78
C LYS A 164 6.42 14.19 3.83
N GLN A 165 7.21 14.45 2.78
CA GLN A 165 6.93 15.54 1.84
C GLN A 165 5.79 15.18 0.85
N PHE A 166 5.67 13.90 0.46
CA PHE A 166 4.71 13.40 -0.50
C PHE A 166 3.93 12.18 0.03
N PRO A 167 3.09 12.34 1.06
CA PRO A 167 2.48 11.21 1.78
C PRO A 167 1.54 10.35 0.94
N ARG A 168 1.03 10.85 -0.18
CA ARG A 168 0.14 10.07 -1.07
C ARG A 168 0.88 9.27 -2.12
N GLU A 169 2.07 9.74 -2.53
CA GLU A 169 2.80 9.25 -3.70
C GLU A 169 3.94 8.29 -3.35
N MET A 170 4.39 8.29 -2.08
CA MET A 170 5.65 7.65 -1.67
C MET A 170 5.50 6.30 -0.96
N ASN A 171 4.34 5.65 -1.03
CA ASN A 171 4.18 4.32 -0.42
C ASN A 171 5.15 3.27 -1.00
N VAL A 172 5.52 3.35 -2.28
CA VAL A 172 6.51 2.45 -2.88
C VAL A 172 7.88 2.63 -2.24
N ALA A 173 8.33 3.88 -2.07
CA ALA A 173 9.60 4.20 -1.43
C ALA A 173 9.61 3.73 0.04
N ALA A 174 8.50 3.93 0.75
CA ALA A 174 8.34 3.49 2.12
C ALA A 174 8.37 1.96 2.24
N THR A 175 7.63 1.24 1.38
CA THR A 175 7.64 -0.23 1.33
C THR A 175 9.06 -0.75 1.13
N LEU A 176 9.80 -0.17 0.19
CA LEU A 176 11.18 -0.55 -0.07
C LEU A 176 12.08 -0.29 1.15
N ALA A 177 11.98 0.90 1.77
CA ALA A 177 12.76 1.24 2.96
C ALA A 177 12.44 0.33 4.15
N LEU A 178 11.17 -0.02 4.37
CA LEU A 178 10.76 -0.98 5.41
C LEU A 178 11.35 -2.37 5.15
N THR A 179 11.42 -2.79 3.89
CA THR A 179 11.94 -4.11 3.49
C THR A 179 13.43 -4.26 3.75
N VAL A 180 14.21 -3.19 3.53
CA VAL A 180 15.69 -3.26 3.59
C VAL A 180 16.28 -2.60 4.84
N LYS A 181 15.48 -2.27 5.85
CA LYS A 181 15.99 -1.70 7.12
C LYS A 181 17.19 -2.49 7.63
N PRO A 182 18.24 -1.81 8.14
CA PRO A 182 18.38 -0.36 8.38
C PRO A 182 18.98 0.44 7.20
N VAL A 183 19.04 -0.14 6.00
CA VAL A 183 19.64 0.51 4.83
C VAL A 183 18.79 1.68 4.36
N LYS A 184 19.43 2.84 4.15
CA LYS A 184 18.75 4.03 3.61
C LYS A 184 18.56 3.91 2.10
N VAL A 185 17.33 4.09 1.64
CA VAL A 185 16.96 4.04 0.23
C VAL A 185 17.03 5.45 -0.37
N LYS A 186 17.87 5.64 -1.40
CA LYS A 186 17.85 6.85 -2.22
C LYS A 186 16.63 6.83 -3.14
N VAL A 187 15.95 7.93 -3.27
CA VAL A 187 14.73 8.08 -4.07
C VAL A 187 14.87 9.25 -5.03
N CYS A 188 14.58 9.01 -6.29
CA CYS A 188 14.43 10.02 -7.33
C CYS A 188 13.00 9.94 -7.89
N VAL A 189 12.26 11.04 -7.88
CA VAL A 189 10.93 11.15 -8.48
C VAL A 189 11.00 12.02 -9.71
N VAL A 190 10.61 11.47 -10.83
CA VAL A 190 10.68 12.12 -12.14
C VAL A 190 9.27 12.33 -12.69
N SER A 191 8.97 13.56 -13.05
CA SER A 191 7.79 13.93 -13.82
C SER A 191 8.14 13.93 -15.31
N ASP A 192 7.55 13.02 -16.07
CA ASP A 192 7.88 12.80 -17.48
C ASP A 192 6.61 12.75 -18.33
N PRO A 193 6.39 13.74 -19.21
CA PRO A 193 5.24 13.78 -20.12
C PRO A 193 5.19 12.61 -21.12
N ALA A 194 6.33 11.99 -21.42
CA ALA A 194 6.41 10.92 -22.41
C ALA A 194 5.90 9.57 -21.88
N VAL A 195 5.76 9.41 -20.55
CA VAL A 195 5.29 8.15 -19.99
C VAL A 195 3.79 8.11 -19.81
N THR A 196 3.20 6.96 -20.14
CA THR A 196 1.78 6.64 -19.90
C THR A 196 1.59 5.74 -18.68
N ARG A 197 2.64 5.07 -18.23
CA ARG A 197 2.65 4.13 -17.10
C ARG A 197 3.43 4.68 -15.92
N ASN A 198 3.00 4.35 -14.72
CA ASN A 198 3.81 4.54 -13.52
C ASN A 198 4.97 3.55 -13.55
N THR A 199 6.19 4.04 -13.65
CA THR A 199 7.40 3.20 -13.71
C THR A 199 8.19 3.35 -12.42
N HIS A 200 8.61 2.22 -11.86
CA HIS A 200 9.49 2.13 -10.70
C HIS A 200 10.70 1.29 -11.06
N GLU A 201 11.88 1.87 -10.98
CA GLU A 201 13.15 1.20 -11.23
C GLU A 201 13.97 1.16 -9.94
N ILE A 202 14.36 -0.05 -9.52
CA ILE A 202 15.14 -0.29 -8.32
C ILE A 202 16.49 -0.82 -8.76
N GLN A 203 17.56 -0.14 -8.37
CA GLN A 203 18.92 -0.56 -8.59
C GLN A 203 19.59 -0.84 -7.26
N VAL A 204 20.21 -2.00 -7.11
CA VAL A 204 20.84 -2.44 -5.88
C VAL A 204 22.23 -2.96 -6.16
N LYS A 205 23.21 -2.50 -5.39
CA LYS A 205 24.53 -3.10 -5.27
C LYS A 205 24.67 -3.67 -3.86
N TRP A 206 24.95 -4.96 -3.77
CA TRP A 206 25.06 -5.65 -2.49
C TRP A 206 26.37 -6.44 -2.43
N GLN A 207 26.62 -7.17 -1.34
CA GLN A 207 27.91 -7.83 -1.09
C GLN A 207 28.33 -8.79 -2.22
N TYR A 208 27.37 -9.49 -2.85
CA TYR A 208 27.65 -10.58 -3.79
C TYR A 208 27.15 -10.30 -5.22
N GLY A 209 26.79 -9.06 -5.55
CA GLY A 209 26.37 -8.74 -6.90
C GLY A 209 25.49 -7.50 -7.00
N GLU A 210 24.68 -7.47 -8.04
CA GLU A 210 23.74 -6.39 -8.30
C GLU A 210 22.37 -6.91 -8.71
N MET A 211 21.35 -6.10 -8.51
CA MET A 211 19.98 -6.36 -8.97
C MET A 211 19.42 -5.12 -9.66
N GLN A 212 18.68 -5.35 -10.72
CA GLN A 212 17.89 -4.33 -11.38
C GLN A 212 16.46 -4.84 -11.55
N LEU A 213 15.50 -4.11 -10.98
CA LEU A 213 14.09 -4.45 -11.04
C LEU A 213 13.35 -3.27 -11.68
N ARG A 214 12.46 -3.56 -12.64
CA ARG A 214 11.67 -2.54 -13.32
C ARG A 214 10.22 -2.96 -13.36
N PHE A 215 9.35 -2.07 -12.90
CA PHE A 215 7.90 -2.24 -12.89
C PHE A 215 7.28 -1.08 -13.65
N ALA A 216 6.53 -1.36 -14.69
CA ALA A 216 5.79 -0.38 -15.47
C ALA A 216 4.30 -0.75 -15.41
N ASN A 217 3.56 -0.09 -14.54
CA ASN A 217 2.18 -0.41 -14.25
C ASN A 217 1.24 0.64 -14.85
N ASP A 218 0.14 0.19 -15.41
CA ASP A 218 -0.94 1.08 -15.76
C ASP A 218 -1.52 1.73 -14.49
N PRO A 219 -1.88 3.02 -14.56
CA PRO A 219 -2.60 3.67 -13.46
C PRO A 219 -3.93 2.97 -13.20
N HIS A 220 -4.39 2.98 -11.95
CA HIS A 220 -5.73 2.50 -11.65
C HIS A 220 -6.77 3.40 -12.34
N PRO A 221 -7.81 2.86 -12.98
CA PRO A 221 -8.78 3.67 -13.75
C PRO A 221 -9.42 4.79 -12.91
N ASP A 222 -9.80 4.48 -11.67
CA ASP A 222 -10.47 5.43 -10.75
C ASP A 222 -9.50 6.24 -9.89
N ASN A 223 -8.20 5.93 -9.93
CA ASN A 223 -7.17 6.65 -9.16
C ASN A 223 -5.83 6.64 -9.89
N PRO A 224 -5.57 7.61 -10.78
CA PRO A 224 -4.32 7.67 -11.55
C PRO A 224 -3.05 7.84 -10.72
N HIS A 225 -3.15 8.23 -9.45
CA HIS A 225 -2.01 8.31 -8.54
C HIS A 225 -1.51 6.93 -8.08
N THR A 226 -2.32 5.88 -8.25
CA THR A 226 -2.04 4.51 -7.79
C THR A 226 -1.93 3.56 -8.97
N SER A 227 -0.95 2.65 -8.94
CA SER A 227 -0.84 1.56 -9.90
C SER A 227 -1.84 0.45 -9.57
N ALA A 228 -2.45 -0.16 -10.57
CA ALA A 228 -3.40 -1.26 -10.39
C ALA A 228 -2.78 -2.44 -9.59
N LEU A 229 -1.50 -2.74 -9.81
CA LEU A 229 -0.77 -3.81 -9.09
C LEU A 229 -0.81 -3.63 -7.57
N ALA A 230 -0.90 -2.40 -7.06
CA ALA A 230 -0.92 -2.15 -5.61
C ALA A 230 -2.15 -2.79 -4.94
N ALA A 231 -3.34 -2.68 -5.55
CA ALA A 231 -4.54 -3.33 -5.04
C ALA A 231 -4.44 -4.87 -5.13
N TRP A 232 -3.94 -5.38 -6.25
CA TRP A 232 -3.75 -6.83 -6.43
C TRP A 232 -2.74 -7.44 -5.47
N SER A 233 -1.68 -6.73 -5.11
CA SER A 233 -0.73 -7.18 -4.10
C SER A 233 -1.36 -7.29 -2.71
N ALA A 234 -2.28 -6.37 -2.37
CA ALA A 234 -3.03 -6.43 -1.12
C ALA A 234 -4.04 -7.59 -1.12
N ILE A 235 -4.73 -7.82 -2.25
CA ILE A 235 -5.64 -8.96 -2.42
C ILE A 235 -4.89 -10.27 -2.18
N LYS A 236 -3.69 -10.44 -2.78
CA LYS A 236 -2.90 -11.64 -2.58
C LYS A 236 -2.45 -11.85 -1.13
N LEU A 237 -2.08 -10.77 -0.46
CA LEU A 237 -1.72 -10.83 0.96
C LEU A 237 -2.94 -11.15 1.84
N LEU A 238 -4.08 -10.51 1.58
CA LEU A 238 -5.35 -10.78 2.26
C LEU A 238 -5.79 -12.24 2.08
N GLN A 239 -5.73 -12.77 0.87
CA GLN A 239 -6.01 -14.18 0.59
C GLN A 239 -5.17 -15.11 1.46
N LYS A 240 -3.85 -14.88 1.53
CA LYS A 240 -2.94 -15.67 2.36
C LYS A 240 -3.31 -15.63 3.85
N LEU A 241 -3.62 -14.45 4.39
CA LEU A 241 -3.89 -14.29 5.83
C LEU A 241 -5.29 -14.79 6.24
N ILE A 242 -6.27 -14.71 5.36
CA ILE A 242 -7.63 -15.19 5.66
C ILE A 242 -7.73 -16.72 5.59
N GLU A 243 -6.86 -17.39 4.83
CA GLU A 243 -6.82 -18.84 4.70
C GLU A 243 -6.10 -19.53 5.87
N ASN A 244 -5.05 -18.92 6.40
CA ASN A 244 -4.32 -19.40 7.59
C ASN A 244 -5.16 -19.30 8.87
#